data_f10746326a0603ef438d1d9bed5fc3ec
#
_entry.id   f10746326a0603ef438d1d9bed5fc3ec
#
_cell.length_a   1.000
_cell.length_b   1.000
_cell.length_c   1.000
_cell.angle_alpha   90.00
_cell.angle_beta   90.00
_cell.angle_gamma   90.00
#
_symmetry.space_group_name_H-M   'P 1'
#
loop_
_entity.id
_entity.type
_entity.pdbx_description
1 polymer ?
#
loop_
_entity_poly.entity_id
_entity_poly.type
_entity_poly.pdbx_seq_one_letter_code
_entity_poly.pdbx_strand_id
1 'polypeptide(L)'
;MKAYEILNNPFLNKGTAFTKEERKSLGLEGLLPPVVQTLEQQAIQTYELFSRKDSLLQKREFLMRIFSTNRTLFFKVFSDHVVEMMPIVYDPVIAESIERFSHEFIDPEYAAYITEENIDQLDTILDRAADGRDIRLIVVTDAEEILGIGDWGTNGVDISVGKLMVYTAAAGVNPEWVLPVVLDVGTNRQELLDDPLYLGVRKNRITGDAYNKFIETFVRHVESKFPKLYLHWEDFGRDHATEILKVYRPQIATFNDDVQGTGIISLAGILGALKISGDTLTDKKYVCFGAGTAGVGIANLVMSEMVAQGLSEEEARSRFYLVDKQGLLFDDMTDLTIEQKPFARKRSEFANANELTNLHAVIKAVQPGILVGTSTAPGTFTKEVVQEMASHVERPIIFPLSNPTKLAEASAQDLLTWTDGKALIATGVPYSPIELKGVTYDIGQANNALIYPGVGLSVLAVNATRLSDAMISAAAHALQGIVDTTKPGAATLPPVEKLTQFSRTVAKAVAECAIKEGLAPEQDIDAAIDSILWKPEYKNNQ
;
A
#
# COMPACT_ATOMS: atom_id res chain seq x y z
N MET A 1 -24.47 -27.19 12.75
CA MET A 1 -23.40 -26.45 13.47
C MET A 1 -23.82 -26.32 14.93
N LYS A 2 -22.91 -26.47 15.89
CA LYS A 2 -23.23 -26.30 17.31
C LYS A 2 -23.28 -24.81 17.66
N ALA A 3 -24.04 -24.43 18.70
CA ALA A 3 -24.23 -23.04 19.10
C ALA A 3 -22.89 -22.28 19.28
N TYR A 4 -21.92 -22.86 19.96
CA TYR A 4 -20.60 -22.24 20.16
C TYR A 4 -19.72 -22.23 18.91
N GLU A 5 -19.95 -23.10 17.93
CA GLU A 5 -19.28 -23.00 16.63
C GLU A 5 -19.73 -21.76 15.87
N ILE A 6 -21.01 -21.37 16.00
CA ILE A 6 -21.55 -20.14 15.41
C ILE A 6 -21.04 -18.90 16.15
N LEU A 7 -21.10 -18.91 17.49
CA LEU A 7 -20.68 -17.77 18.33
C LEU A 7 -19.17 -17.52 18.26
N ASN A 8 -18.36 -18.51 17.96
CA ASN A 8 -16.90 -18.41 17.82
C ASN A 8 -16.43 -18.17 16.37
N ASN A 9 -17.34 -18.24 15.39
CA ASN A 9 -16.99 -17.95 14.00
C ASN A 9 -17.26 -16.47 13.70
N PRO A 10 -16.23 -15.63 13.45
CA PRO A 10 -16.39 -14.20 13.28
C PRO A 10 -17.19 -13.79 12.04
N PHE A 11 -17.32 -14.68 11.06
CA PHE A 11 -18.13 -14.44 9.85
C PHE A 11 -19.61 -14.74 10.08
N LEU A 12 -19.95 -15.54 11.07
CA LEU A 12 -21.32 -15.97 11.38
C LEU A 12 -21.88 -15.28 12.63
N ASN A 13 -21.01 -14.87 13.54
CA ASN A 13 -21.40 -14.32 14.82
C ASN A 13 -22.01 -12.92 14.67
N LYS A 14 -23.27 -12.78 15.08
CA LYS A 14 -23.99 -11.50 15.17
C LYS A 14 -24.07 -10.96 16.61
N GLY A 15 -23.54 -11.69 17.58
CA GLY A 15 -23.65 -11.34 19.00
C GLY A 15 -25.11 -11.10 19.42
N THR A 16 -25.39 -9.96 20.04
CA THR A 16 -26.74 -9.59 20.49
C THR A 16 -27.72 -9.30 19.34
N ALA A 17 -27.26 -9.22 18.09
CA ALA A 17 -28.12 -8.94 16.93
C ALA A 17 -28.79 -10.18 16.35
N PHE A 18 -28.46 -11.40 16.81
CA PHE A 18 -29.28 -12.57 16.45
C PHE A 18 -30.73 -12.34 16.83
N THR A 19 -31.65 -12.44 15.85
CA THR A 19 -33.09 -12.29 16.08
C THR A 19 -33.61 -13.41 17.00
N LYS A 20 -34.80 -13.24 17.55
CA LYS A 20 -35.42 -14.28 18.42
C LYS A 20 -35.60 -15.59 17.65
N GLU A 21 -36.00 -15.50 16.40
CA GLU A 21 -36.20 -16.63 15.49
C GLU A 21 -34.87 -17.36 15.24
N GLU A 22 -33.80 -16.62 14.94
CA GLU A 22 -32.45 -17.17 14.75
C GLU A 22 -31.93 -17.83 16.03
N ARG A 23 -32.11 -17.17 17.19
CA ARG A 23 -31.68 -17.76 18.47
C ARG A 23 -32.36 -19.12 18.74
N LYS A 24 -33.64 -19.23 18.39
CA LYS A 24 -34.39 -20.47 18.54
C LYS A 24 -33.92 -21.54 17.53
N SER A 25 -33.80 -21.18 16.26
CA SER A 25 -33.44 -22.15 15.21
C SER A 25 -31.98 -22.64 15.31
N LEU A 26 -31.07 -21.78 15.80
CA LEU A 26 -29.64 -22.06 15.96
C LEU A 26 -29.26 -22.58 17.35
N GLY A 27 -30.23 -22.72 18.27
CA GLY A 27 -30.00 -23.18 19.64
C GLY A 27 -29.22 -22.19 20.50
N LEU A 28 -29.37 -20.90 20.27
CA LEU A 28 -28.68 -19.80 21.00
C LEU A 28 -29.50 -19.26 22.17
N GLU A 29 -30.71 -19.77 22.40
CA GLU A 29 -31.57 -19.35 23.52
C GLU A 29 -30.87 -19.57 24.86
N GLY A 30 -30.84 -18.54 25.69
CA GLY A 30 -30.18 -18.58 27.01
C GLY A 30 -28.64 -18.39 26.96
N LEU A 31 -28.02 -18.36 25.77
CA LEU A 31 -26.58 -18.11 25.62
C LEU A 31 -26.26 -16.62 25.37
N LEU A 32 -27.27 -15.81 25.03
CA LEU A 32 -27.11 -14.38 24.75
C LEU A 32 -28.02 -13.56 25.67
N PRO A 33 -27.66 -12.31 26.00
CA PRO A 33 -28.55 -11.38 26.69
C PRO A 33 -29.90 -11.25 25.96
N PRO A 34 -31.03 -11.09 26.68
CA PRO A 34 -32.37 -11.25 26.10
C PRO A 34 -32.74 -10.18 25.03
N VAL A 35 -32.16 -8.99 25.11
CA VAL A 35 -32.45 -7.91 24.16
C VAL A 35 -31.77 -8.18 22.84
N VAL A 36 -32.49 -7.97 21.73
CA VAL A 36 -31.94 -7.98 20.37
C VAL A 36 -31.54 -6.56 20.00
N GLN A 37 -30.26 -6.35 19.69
CA GLN A 37 -29.75 -5.07 19.21
C GLN A 37 -29.72 -5.05 17.66
N THR A 38 -29.79 -3.85 17.08
CA THR A 38 -29.43 -3.66 15.68
C THR A 38 -27.91 -3.56 15.52
N LEU A 39 -27.41 -3.71 14.29
CA LEU A 39 -25.99 -3.52 13.98
C LEU A 39 -25.54 -2.09 14.34
N GLU A 40 -26.38 -1.09 14.09
CA GLU A 40 -26.12 0.32 14.41
C GLU A 40 -25.97 0.52 15.93
N GLN A 41 -26.83 -0.09 16.74
CA GLN A 41 -26.73 -0.03 18.21
C GLN A 41 -25.44 -0.67 18.70
N GLN A 42 -25.05 -1.81 18.13
CA GLN A 42 -23.78 -2.45 18.44
C GLN A 42 -22.58 -1.58 18.00
N ALA A 43 -22.66 -0.95 16.82
CA ALA A 43 -21.61 -0.07 16.31
C ALA A 43 -21.40 1.16 17.21
N ILE A 44 -22.47 1.82 17.63
CA ILE A 44 -22.42 2.95 18.58
C ILE A 44 -21.75 2.51 19.89
N GLN A 45 -22.19 1.40 20.47
CA GLN A 45 -21.62 0.87 21.71
C GLN A 45 -20.13 0.52 21.56
N THR A 46 -19.76 -0.09 20.44
CA THR A 46 -18.37 -0.47 20.15
C THR A 46 -17.49 0.78 19.98
N TYR A 47 -17.97 1.80 19.27
CA TYR A 47 -17.24 3.06 19.10
C TYR A 47 -17.06 3.82 20.42
N GLU A 48 -18.09 3.85 21.29
CA GLU A 48 -17.94 4.42 22.65
C GLU A 48 -16.85 3.71 23.47
N LEU A 49 -16.78 2.38 23.39
CA LEU A 49 -15.75 1.59 24.09
C LEU A 49 -14.35 1.82 23.49
N PHE A 50 -14.26 1.92 22.18
CA PHE A 50 -13.03 2.29 21.46
C PHE A 50 -12.53 3.68 21.87
N SER A 51 -13.43 4.68 21.95
CA SER A 51 -13.07 6.06 22.29
C SER A 51 -12.56 6.23 23.72
N ARG A 52 -12.85 5.27 24.62
CA ARG A 52 -12.37 5.26 26.01
C ARG A 52 -10.98 4.65 26.17
N LYS A 53 -10.34 4.16 25.10
CA LYS A 53 -8.98 3.60 25.20
C LYS A 53 -7.94 4.71 25.26
N ASP A 54 -6.96 4.55 26.14
CA ASP A 54 -5.99 5.59 26.49
C ASP A 54 -4.88 5.76 25.43
N SER A 55 -4.52 4.69 24.69
CA SER A 55 -3.47 4.73 23.66
C SER A 55 -3.95 4.19 22.32
N LEU A 56 -3.23 4.55 21.25
CA LEU A 56 -3.53 4.05 19.90
C LEU A 56 -3.33 2.53 19.82
N LEU A 57 -2.35 1.98 20.49
CA LEU A 57 -2.14 0.53 20.55
C LEU A 57 -3.31 -0.16 21.25
N GLN A 58 -3.78 0.32 22.41
CA GLN A 58 -4.97 -0.23 23.07
C GLN A 58 -6.23 -0.11 22.21
N LYS A 59 -6.35 0.96 21.42
CA LYS A 59 -7.43 1.09 20.42
C LYS A 59 -7.34 0.00 19.37
N ARG A 60 -6.11 -0.28 18.85
CA ARG A 60 -5.87 -1.37 17.89
C ARG A 60 -6.20 -2.73 18.49
N GLU A 61 -5.67 -3.08 19.66
CA GLU A 61 -5.96 -4.34 20.36
C GLU A 61 -7.47 -4.57 20.54
N PHE A 62 -8.18 -3.50 20.93
CA PHE A 62 -9.63 -3.56 21.05
C PHE A 62 -10.32 -3.84 19.71
N LEU A 63 -9.91 -3.16 18.64
CA LEU A 63 -10.43 -3.39 17.28
C LEU A 63 -10.13 -4.83 16.80
N MET A 64 -8.91 -5.33 17.04
CA MET A 64 -8.53 -6.70 16.67
C MET A 64 -9.38 -7.74 17.39
N ARG A 65 -9.73 -7.51 18.67
CA ARG A 65 -10.67 -8.36 19.40
C ARG A 65 -12.05 -8.38 18.75
N ILE A 66 -12.58 -7.25 18.29
CA ILE A 66 -13.85 -7.22 17.56
C ILE A 66 -13.71 -7.94 16.21
N PHE A 67 -12.60 -7.72 15.51
CA PHE A 67 -12.30 -8.37 14.24
C PHE A 67 -12.28 -9.91 14.36
N SER A 68 -11.68 -10.45 15.41
CA SER A 68 -11.62 -11.89 15.67
C SER A 68 -12.94 -12.50 16.15
N THR A 69 -13.92 -11.68 16.55
CA THR A 69 -15.20 -12.18 17.09
C THR A 69 -16.41 -11.85 16.22
N ASN A 70 -16.40 -10.74 15.47
CA ASN A 70 -17.53 -10.31 14.63
C ASN A 70 -17.05 -9.39 13.50
N ARG A 71 -16.77 -9.95 12.35
CA ARG A 71 -16.27 -9.25 11.16
C ARG A 71 -17.23 -8.16 10.68
N THR A 72 -18.52 -8.44 10.66
CA THR A 72 -19.52 -7.47 10.20
C THR A 72 -19.53 -6.23 11.09
N LEU A 73 -19.52 -6.42 12.41
CA LEU A 73 -19.47 -5.31 13.36
C LEU A 73 -18.16 -4.52 13.25
N PHE A 74 -17.02 -5.22 13.15
CA PHE A 74 -15.73 -4.57 12.95
C PHE A 74 -15.74 -3.65 11.72
N PHE A 75 -16.15 -4.17 10.56
CA PHE A 75 -16.16 -3.38 9.33
C PHE A 75 -17.22 -2.28 9.32
N LYS A 76 -18.36 -2.48 10.02
CA LYS A 76 -19.34 -1.40 10.21
C LYS A 76 -18.71 -0.21 10.94
N VAL A 77 -18.07 -0.47 12.08
CA VAL A 77 -17.41 0.58 12.87
C VAL A 77 -16.24 1.21 12.12
N PHE A 78 -15.41 0.39 11.46
CA PHE A 78 -14.26 0.87 10.68
C PHE A 78 -14.69 1.74 9.49
N SER A 79 -15.70 1.33 8.73
CA SER A 79 -16.19 2.10 7.58
C SER A 79 -16.86 3.40 7.99
N ASP A 80 -17.59 3.41 9.11
CA ASP A 80 -18.22 4.62 9.64
C ASP A 80 -17.19 5.65 10.14
N HIS A 81 -15.97 5.19 10.54
CA HIS A 81 -14.92 6.02 11.15
C HIS A 81 -13.56 5.82 10.45
N VAL A 82 -13.55 5.61 9.13
CA VAL A 82 -12.35 5.19 8.38
C VAL A 82 -11.16 6.14 8.56
N VAL A 83 -11.37 7.44 8.60
CA VAL A 83 -10.31 8.45 8.75
C VAL A 83 -9.60 8.34 10.10
N GLU A 84 -10.36 8.18 11.19
CA GLU A 84 -9.81 8.01 12.53
C GLU A 84 -9.15 6.66 12.72
N MET A 85 -9.77 5.60 12.17
CA MET A 85 -9.35 4.23 12.45
C MET A 85 -8.27 3.71 11.51
N MET A 86 -8.14 4.24 10.29
CA MET A 86 -7.13 3.76 9.35
C MET A 86 -5.70 3.87 9.90
N PRO A 87 -5.26 4.97 10.53
CA PRO A 87 -3.94 5.06 11.15
C PRO A 87 -3.72 4.07 12.31
N ILE A 88 -4.80 3.55 12.89
CA ILE A 88 -4.79 2.61 14.01
C ILE A 88 -4.79 1.17 13.52
N VAL A 89 -5.60 0.87 12.50
CA VAL A 89 -5.71 -0.47 11.90
C VAL A 89 -4.52 -0.79 11.01
N TYR A 90 -3.95 0.24 10.38
CA TYR A 90 -2.85 0.15 9.44
C TYR A 90 -1.69 1.07 9.87
N ASP A 91 -1.05 1.78 8.96
CA ASP A 91 0.12 2.62 9.21
C ASP A 91 -0.27 3.97 9.85
N PRO A 92 0.40 4.39 10.97
CA PRO A 92 1.64 3.88 11.54
C PRO A 92 1.52 2.90 12.72
N VAL A 93 0.36 2.70 13.32
CA VAL A 93 0.23 1.93 14.58
C VAL A 93 0.52 0.44 14.38
N ILE A 94 0.30 -0.08 13.17
CA ILE A 94 0.58 -1.48 12.84
C ILE A 94 2.07 -1.84 13.05
N ALA A 95 2.99 -0.91 12.87
CA ALA A 95 4.42 -1.15 13.11
C ALA A 95 4.68 -1.55 14.58
N GLU A 96 4.07 -0.86 15.55
CA GLU A 96 4.20 -1.21 16.98
C GLU A 96 3.57 -2.58 17.29
N SER A 97 2.46 -2.92 16.62
CA SER A 97 1.82 -4.23 16.75
C SER A 97 2.72 -5.36 16.23
N ILE A 98 3.34 -5.17 15.06
CA ILE A 98 4.28 -6.14 14.47
C ILE A 98 5.47 -6.39 15.40
N GLU A 99 6.06 -5.32 15.97
CA GLU A 99 7.16 -5.42 16.92
C GLU A 99 6.82 -6.26 18.15
N ARG A 100 5.55 -6.30 18.55
CA ARG A 100 5.05 -7.01 19.74
C ARG A 100 4.32 -8.31 19.44
N PHE A 101 4.07 -8.63 18.19
CA PHE A 101 3.19 -9.72 17.76
C PHE A 101 3.46 -11.03 18.50
N SER A 102 4.70 -11.50 18.56
CA SER A 102 5.04 -12.75 19.22
C SER A 102 4.78 -12.76 20.74
N HIS A 103 4.92 -11.60 21.39
CA HIS A 103 4.71 -11.42 22.83
C HIS A 103 3.23 -11.24 23.19
N GLU A 104 2.41 -10.76 22.26
CA GLU A 104 1.02 -10.40 22.45
C GLU A 104 0.06 -11.34 21.67
N PHE A 105 0.58 -12.42 21.09
CA PHE A 105 -0.18 -13.36 20.28
C PHE A 105 -1.39 -13.95 21.04
N ILE A 106 -2.58 -13.83 20.48
CA ILE A 106 -3.84 -14.34 21.04
C ILE A 106 -4.50 -15.34 20.12
N ASP A 107 -4.58 -15.05 18.82
CA ASP A 107 -5.18 -15.90 17.82
C ASP A 107 -4.48 -15.77 16.45
N PRO A 108 -4.63 -16.74 15.52
CA PRO A 108 -3.94 -16.73 14.23
C PRO A 108 -4.57 -15.80 13.18
N GLU A 109 -5.58 -15.00 13.51
CA GLU A 109 -6.25 -13.99 12.67
C GLU A 109 -6.79 -14.49 11.31
N TYR A 110 -7.05 -15.80 11.21
CA TYR A 110 -7.43 -16.48 9.96
C TYR A 110 -6.35 -16.39 8.88
N ALA A 111 -5.08 -16.28 9.28
CA ALA A 111 -3.93 -16.25 8.40
C ALA A 111 -3.35 -17.64 8.12
N ALA A 112 -2.58 -17.75 7.03
CA ALA A 112 -1.76 -18.94 6.75
C ALA A 112 -0.28 -18.64 7.04
N TYR A 113 0.35 -19.52 7.81
CA TYR A 113 1.78 -19.46 8.18
C TYR A 113 2.51 -20.58 7.42
N ILE A 114 3.29 -20.20 6.42
CA ILE A 114 3.95 -21.13 5.50
C ILE A 114 5.45 -21.07 5.73
N THR A 115 6.05 -22.22 6.00
CA THR A 115 7.48 -22.39 6.29
C THR A 115 8.12 -23.37 5.31
N GLU A 116 9.45 -23.39 5.22
CA GLU A 116 10.18 -24.42 4.49
C GLU A 116 9.82 -25.85 4.98
N GLU A 117 9.56 -26.02 6.28
CA GLU A 117 9.23 -27.32 6.88
C GLU A 117 7.83 -27.84 6.53
N ASN A 118 6.88 -26.94 6.21
CA ASN A 118 5.50 -27.32 5.91
C ASN A 118 5.07 -27.10 4.45
N ILE A 119 5.96 -26.63 3.58
CA ILE A 119 5.66 -26.31 2.17
C ILE A 119 5.10 -27.51 1.39
N ASP A 120 5.52 -28.72 1.72
CA ASP A 120 5.02 -29.95 1.09
C ASP A 120 3.55 -30.26 1.46
N GLN A 121 3.00 -29.59 2.49
CA GLN A 121 1.62 -29.71 2.92
C GLN A 121 0.76 -28.51 2.50
N LEU A 122 1.25 -27.67 1.60
CA LEU A 122 0.67 -26.37 1.27
C LEU A 122 -0.82 -26.46 0.88
N ASP A 123 -1.22 -27.43 0.05
CA ASP A 123 -2.63 -27.62 -0.32
C ASP A 123 -3.54 -27.84 0.90
N THR A 124 -3.07 -28.63 1.85
CA THR A 124 -3.80 -28.90 3.10
C THR A 124 -3.85 -27.67 4.00
N ILE A 125 -2.75 -26.90 4.06
CA ILE A 125 -2.67 -25.65 4.84
C ILE A 125 -3.65 -24.64 4.26
N LEU A 126 -3.64 -24.45 2.94
CA LEU A 126 -4.53 -23.53 2.24
C LEU A 126 -6.01 -23.94 2.39
N ASP A 127 -6.34 -25.25 2.36
CA ASP A 127 -7.71 -25.73 2.62
C ASP A 127 -8.19 -25.37 4.02
N ARG A 128 -7.33 -25.59 5.02
CA ARG A 128 -7.65 -25.26 6.41
C ARG A 128 -7.77 -23.75 6.62
N ALA A 129 -6.85 -22.96 6.05
CA ALA A 129 -6.87 -21.50 6.16
C ALA A 129 -8.07 -20.89 5.42
N ALA A 130 -8.45 -21.45 4.29
CA ALA A 130 -9.65 -21.02 3.56
C ALA A 130 -10.95 -21.39 4.29
N ASP A 131 -10.98 -22.49 5.04
CA ASP A 131 -12.14 -22.93 5.82
C ASP A 131 -13.45 -22.94 4.98
N GLY A 132 -13.38 -23.45 3.74
CA GLY A 132 -14.51 -23.50 2.80
C GLY A 132 -14.87 -22.17 2.14
N ARG A 133 -14.13 -21.09 2.39
CA ARG A 133 -14.33 -19.77 1.74
C ARG A 133 -13.81 -19.77 0.30
N ASP A 134 -14.44 -18.99 -0.57
CA ASP A 134 -14.01 -18.75 -1.96
C ASP A 134 -12.92 -17.66 -1.98
N ILE A 135 -11.67 -18.04 -1.73
CA ILE A 135 -10.55 -17.09 -1.68
C ILE A 135 -10.26 -16.55 -3.07
N ARG A 136 -10.24 -15.21 -3.20
CA ARG A 136 -9.98 -14.48 -4.45
C ARG A 136 -8.87 -13.45 -4.32
N LEU A 137 -8.50 -13.05 -3.11
CA LEU A 137 -7.44 -12.10 -2.84
C LEU A 137 -6.56 -12.66 -1.73
N ILE A 138 -5.28 -12.77 -2.02
CA ILE A 138 -4.24 -13.06 -1.02
C ILE A 138 -3.33 -11.83 -0.93
N VAL A 139 -3.11 -11.36 0.29
CA VAL A 139 -1.97 -10.49 0.59
C VAL A 139 -0.92 -11.35 1.27
N VAL A 140 0.25 -11.40 0.67
CA VAL A 140 1.36 -12.24 1.13
C VAL A 140 2.59 -11.38 1.42
N THR A 141 3.25 -11.70 2.53
CA THR A 141 4.53 -11.08 2.93
C THR A 141 5.53 -12.14 3.36
N ASP A 142 6.83 -11.88 3.17
CA ASP A 142 7.90 -12.57 3.90
C ASP A 142 8.51 -11.67 5.00
N ALA A 143 8.00 -10.44 5.11
CA ALA A 143 8.35 -9.44 6.11
C ALA A 143 9.86 -9.11 6.19
N GLU A 144 10.56 -9.20 5.06
CA GLU A 144 12.00 -8.91 5.00
C GLU A 144 12.30 -7.41 5.16
N GLU A 145 11.47 -6.55 4.57
CA GLU A 145 11.72 -5.10 4.51
C GLU A 145 10.46 -4.28 4.79
N ILE A 146 9.85 -4.49 5.99
CA ILE A 146 8.70 -3.69 6.42
C ILE A 146 9.13 -2.24 6.55
N LEU A 147 8.43 -1.32 5.85
CA LEU A 147 8.79 0.09 5.78
C LEU A 147 8.99 0.73 7.15
N GLY A 148 10.20 1.27 7.36
CA GLY A 148 10.61 1.96 8.59
C GLY A 148 11.05 1.06 9.74
N ILE A 149 10.77 -0.25 9.73
CA ILE A 149 11.13 -1.18 10.81
C ILE A 149 11.95 -2.40 10.38
N GLY A 150 12.02 -2.72 9.09
CA GLY A 150 12.88 -3.78 8.51
C GLY A 150 12.33 -5.19 8.67
N ASP A 151 13.24 -6.16 8.90
CA ASP A 151 12.93 -7.60 8.96
C ASP A 151 12.25 -7.98 10.28
N TRP A 152 11.05 -8.56 10.20
CA TRP A 152 10.27 -9.02 11.35
C TRP A 152 9.80 -10.48 11.25
N GLY A 153 10.18 -11.18 10.19
CA GLY A 153 9.84 -12.59 9.99
C GLY A 153 8.34 -12.85 10.15
N THR A 154 7.96 -13.89 10.91
CA THR A 154 6.54 -14.26 11.06
C THR A 154 5.65 -13.17 11.67
N ASN A 155 6.23 -12.25 12.47
CA ASN A 155 5.48 -11.13 13.06
C ASN A 155 4.84 -10.22 12.00
N GLY A 156 5.40 -10.22 10.77
CA GLY A 156 4.88 -9.42 9.68
C GLY A 156 3.55 -9.89 9.11
N VAL A 157 2.97 -10.99 9.57
CA VAL A 157 1.61 -11.41 9.18
C VAL A 157 0.59 -10.30 9.42
N ASP A 158 0.80 -9.49 10.43
CA ASP A 158 -0.09 -8.38 10.82
C ASP A 158 -0.21 -7.33 9.70
N ILE A 159 0.85 -7.15 8.87
CA ILE A 159 0.77 -6.22 7.72
C ILE A 159 -0.21 -6.75 6.65
N SER A 160 -0.18 -8.06 6.36
CA SER A 160 -1.11 -8.68 5.42
C SER A 160 -2.56 -8.57 5.91
N VAL A 161 -2.79 -8.77 7.22
CA VAL A 161 -4.11 -8.60 7.86
C VAL A 161 -4.59 -7.15 7.73
N GLY A 162 -3.77 -6.18 8.08
CA GLY A 162 -4.09 -4.75 8.00
C GLY A 162 -4.41 -4.30 6.57
N LYS A 163 -3.63 -4.74 5.58
CA LYS A 163 -3.91 -4.47 4.16
C LYS A 163 -5.28 -4.99 3.73
N LEU A 164 -5.62 -6.22 4.09
CA LEU A 164 -6.92 -6.81 3.75
C LEU A 164 -8.09 -6.13 4.45
N MET A 165 -7.89 -5.62 5.67
CA MET A 165 -8.90 -4.78 6.33
C MET A 165 -9.18 -3.51 5.53
N VAL A 166 -8.15 -2.86 4.99
CA VAL A 166 -8.31 -1.66 4.15
C VAL A 166 -8.98 -2.00 2.81
N TYR A 167 -8.66 -3.12 2.16
CA TYR A 167 -9.38 -3.59 0.97
C TYR A 167 -10.89 -3.69 1.20
N THR A 168 -11.29 -4.25 2.33
CA THR A 168 -12.72 -4.38 2.66
C THR A 168 -13.36 -3.04 2.99
N ALA A 169 -12.74 -2.24 3.85
CA ALA A 169 -13.31 -0.95 4.29
C ALA A 169 -13.34 0.10 3.18
N ALA A 170 -12.31 0.17 2.34
CA ALA A 170 -12.16 1.19 1.29
C ALA A 170 -12.82 0.81 -0.03
N ALA A 171 -12.75 -0.46 -0.42
CA ALA A 171 -13.21 -0.93 -1.73
C ALA A 171 -14.38 -1.91 -1.67
N GLY A 172 -14.87 -2.26 -0.47
CA GLY A 172 -15.99 -3.20 -0.32
C GLY A 172 -15.66 -4.62 -0.78
N VAL A 173 -14.38 -5.03 -0.72
CA VAL A 173 -13.99 -6.42 -0.98
C VAL A 173 -14.57 -7.32 0.11
N ASN A 174 -15.23 -8.41 -0.28
CA ASN A 174 -15.85 -9.31 0.68
C ASN A 174 -14.79 -9.94 1.61
N PRO A 175 -14.89 -9.78 2.94
CA PRO A 175 -13.94 -10.34 3.90
C PRO A 175 -13.88 -11.89 3.91
N GLU A 176 -14.87 -12.56 3.32
CA GLU A 176 -14.85 -14.02 3.13
C GLU A 176 -13.94 -14.44 1.94
N TRP A 177 -13.56 -13.52 1.05
CA TRP A 177 -12.74 -13.80 -0.13
C TRP A 177 -11.24 -13.58 0.09
N VAL A 178 -10.86 -13.13 1.27
CA VAL A 178 -9.48 -12.71 1.52
C VAL A 178 -8.75 -13.69 2.42
N LEU A 179 -7.44 -13.83 2.18
CA LEU A 179 -6.56 -14.66 2.99
C LEU A 179 -5.23 -13.94 3.22
N PRO A 180 -4.91 -13.57 4.47
CA PRO A 180 -3.56 -13.11 4.81
C PRO A 180 -2.59 -14.30 4.87
N VAL A 181 -1.40 -14.10 4.32
CA VAL A 181 -0.35 -15.13 4.27
C VAL A 181 0.98 -14.54 4.72
N VAL A 182 1.70 -15.26 5.56
CA VAL A 182 3.12 -15.01 5.83
C VAL A 182 3.96 -16.20 5.36
N LEU A 183 5.01 -15.90 4.60
CA LEU A 183 6.03 -16.83 4.18
C LEU A 183 7.21 -16.73 5.15
N ASP A 184 7.19 -17.54 6.21
CA ASP A 184 8.25 -17.54 7.21
C ASP A 184 9.47 -18.31 6.70
N VAL A 185 10.31 -17.60 5.99
CA VAL A 185 11.59 -18.08 5.42
C VAL A 185 12.78 -17.86 6.36
N GLY A 186 12.49 -17.58 7.64
CA GLY A 186 13.47 -17.16 8.65
C GLY A 186 13.61 -15.65 8.75
N THR A 187 14.56 -15.20 9.57
CA THR A 187 14.84 -13.77 9.78
C THR A 187 16.34 -13.54 9.96
N ASN A 188 16.85 -12.41 9.47
CA ASN A 188 18.23 -11.98 9.74
C ASN A 188 18.33 -11.00 10.92
N ARG A 189 17.19 -10.75 11.61
CA ARG A 189 17.15 -9.89 12.79
C ARG A 189 17.60 -10.65 14.04
N GLN A 190 18.78 -10.28 14.56
CA GLN A 190 19.39 -11.00 15.68
C GLN A 190 18.53 -10.97 16.94
N GLU A 191 17.83 -9.85 17.20
CA GLU A 191 16.93 -9.71 18.35
C GLU A 191 15.82 -10.77 18.34
N LEU A 192 15.27 -11.12 17.16
CA LEU A 192 14.25 -12.17 17.03
C LEU A 192 14.86 -13.57 17.16
N LEU A 193 16.07 -13.79 16.60
CA LEU A 193 16.76 -15.06 16.71
C LEU A 193 17.08 -15.42 18.16
N ASP A 194 17.41 -14.42 18.97
CA ASP A 194 17.78 -14.56 20.39
C ASP A 194 16.56 -14.54 21.33
N ASP A 195 15.39 -14.13 20.86
CA ASP A 195 14.18 -14.05 21.66
C ASP A 195 13.53 -15.44 21.85
N PRO A 196 13.46 -15.97 23.10
CA PRO A 196 12.81 -17.25 23.36
C PRO A 196 11.30 -17.26 23.12
N LEU A 197 10.67 -16.07 23.04
CA LEU A 197 9.23 -15.91 22.82
C LEU A 197 8.89 -15.64 21.34
N TYR A 198 9.89 -15.47 20.47
CA TYR A 198 9.64 -15.33 19.05
C TYR A 198 8.94 -16.58 18.48
N LEU A 199 7.81 -16.38 17.79
CA LEU A 199 6.94 -17.46 17.31
C LEU A 199 7.31 -17.97 15.91
N GLY A 200 8.24 -17.28 15.21
CA GLY A 200 8.69 -17.66 13.87
C GLY A 200 9.85 -18.66 13.85
N VAL A 201 10.29 -18.98 12.64
CA VAL A 201 11.44 -19.86 12.39
C VAL A 201 12.73 -19.15 12.83
N ARG A 202 13.41 -19.70 13.85
CA ARG A 202 14.65 -19.15 14.41
C ARG A 202 15.88 -19.59 13.63
N LYS A 203 15.94 -19.20 12.38
CA LYS A 203 17.05 -19.44 11.46
C LYS A 203 17.24 -18.19 10.60
N ASN A 204 18.45 -17.97 10.09
CA ASN A 204 18.65 -16.96 9.06
C ASN A 204 17.78 -17.27 7.82
N ARG A 205 17.40 -16.21 7.12
CA ARG A 205 16.59 -16.32 5.90
C ARG A 205 17.22 -17.26 4.89
N ILE A 206 16.43 -18.12 4.28
CA ILE A 206 16.84 -18.85 3.08
C ILE A 206 17.04 -17.86 1.92
N THR A 207 17.99 -18.15 1.04
CA THR A 207 18.36 -17.25 -0.07
C THR A 207 18.63 -18.03 -1.35
N GLY A 208 18.77 -17.33 -2.47
CA GLY A 208 19.14 -17.90 -3.77
C GLY A 208 18.13 -18.92 -4.27
N ASP A 209 18.62 -20.04 -4.83
CA ASP A 209 17.77 -21.06 -5.46
C ASP A 209 16.74 -21.68 -4.50
N ALA A 210 17.09 -21.81 -3.21
CA ALA A 210 16.16 -22.33 -2.20
C ALA A 210 14.96 -21.38 -2.00
N TYR A 211 15.23 -20.09 -1.90
CA TYR A 211 14.19 -19.08 -1.80
C TYR A 211 13.31 -19.05 -3.06
N ASN A 212 13.93 -19.00 -4.24
CA ASN A 212 13.22 -18.96 -5.51
C ASN A 212 12.30 -20.18 -5.69
N LYS A 213 12.80 -21.37 -5.34
CA LYS A 213 11.99 -22.59 -5.37
C LYS A 213 10.82 -22.56 -4.38
N PHE A 214 11.04 -22.00 -3.20
CA PHE A 214 9.99 -21.84 -2.19
C PHE A 214 8.86 -20.92 -2.71
N ILE A 215 9.21 -19.75 -3.28
CA ILE A 215 8.26 -18.82 -3.91
C ILE A 215 7.53 -19.48 -5.09
N GLU A 216 8.25 -20.16 -5.99
CA GLU A 216 7.65 -20.89 -7.11
C GLU A 216 6.63 -21.91 -6.64
N THR A 217 6.97 -22.68 -5.61
CA THR A 217 6.07 -23.68 -5.05
C THR A 217 4.82 -23.02 -4.48
N PHE A 218 4.97 -21.94 -3.71
CA PHE A 218 3.84 -21.18 -3.20
C PHE A 218 2.92 -20.68 -4.32
N VAL A 219 3.46 -19.97 -5.30
CA VAL A 219 2.65 -19.39 -6.40
C VAL A 219 1.90 -20.47 -7.17
N ARG A 220 2.57 -21.57 -7.52
CA ARG A 220 1.94 -22.68 -8.27
C ARG A 220 0.74 -23.28 -7.52
N HIS A 221 0.86 -23.45 -6.21
CA HIS A 221 -0.22 -24.06 -5.41
C HIS A 221 -1.39 -23.08 -5.22
N VAL A 222 -1.14 -21.79 -4.92
CA VAL A 222 -2.23 -20.82 -4.74
C VAL A 222 -2.96 -20.54 -6.07
N GLU A 223 -2.25 -20.48 -7.20
CA GLU A 223 -2.84 -20.32 -8.53
C GLU A 223 -3.71 -21.52 -8.92
N SER A 224 -3.21 -22.74 -8.71
CA SER A 224 -3.95 -23.96 -8.98
C SER A 224 -5.20 -24.09 -8.12
N LYS A 225 -5.12 -23.66 -6.87
CA LYS A 225 -6.20 -23.83 -5.89
C LYS A 225 -7.28 -22.75 -6.00
N PHE A 226 -6.90 -21.54 -6.30
CA PHE A 226 -7.79 -20.37 -6.34
C PHE A 226 -7.85 -19.77 -7.75
N PRO A 227 -8.73 -20.26 -8.64
CA PRO A 227 -8.71 -19.91 -10.07
C PRO A 227 -9.08 -18.45 -10.38
N LYS A 228 -9.56 -17.69 -9.39
CA LYS A 228 -9.88 -16.25 -9.51
C LYS A 228 -8.94 -15.41 -8.65
N LEU A 229 -7.74 -15.91 -8.40
CA LEU A 229 -6.80 -15.28 -7.48
C LEU A 229 -6.28 -13.95 -8.03
N TYR A 230 -6.30 -12.93 -7.17
CA TYR A 230 -5.46 -11.75 -7.23
C TYR A 230 -4.43 -11.83 -6.12
N LEU A 231 -3.14 -11.84 -6.48
CA LEU A 231 -2.02 -12.02 -5.54
C LEU A 231 -1.31 -10.69 -5.31
N HIS A 232 -1.36 -10.19 -4.08
CA HIS A 232 -0.73 -8.94 -3.65
C HIS A 232 0.49 -9.24 -2.79
N TRP A 233 1.67 -8.78 -3.23
CA TRP A 233 2.95 -8.89 -2.53
C TRP A 233 3.19 -7.64 -1.69
N GLU A 234 3.65 -7.85 -0.45
CA GLU A 234 3.84 -6.78 0.53
C GLU A 234 5.13 -6.98 1.33
N ASP A 235 5.94 -5.94 1.48
CA ASP A 235 7.15 -5.89 2.34
C ASP A 235 8.17 -7.01 2.09
N PHE A 236 8.36 -7.39 0.83
CA PHE A 236 9.45 -8.25 0.41
C PHE A 236 10.75 -7.45 0.28
N GLY A 237 11.89 -8.11 0.57
CA GLY A 237 13.20 -7.50 0.37
C GLY A 237 13.37 -6.98 -1.06
N ARG A 238 14.13 -5.90 -1.20
CA ARG A 238 14.32 -5.14 -2.46
C ARG A 238 14.56 -6.01 -3.68
N ASP A 239 15.55 -6.90 -3.60
CA ASP A 239 15.94 -7.74 -4.75
C ASP A 239 14.86 -8.78 -5.06
N HIS A 240 14.24 -9.34 -4.02
CA HIS A 240 13.16 -10.32 -4.14
C HIS A 240 11.89 -9.71 -4.75
N ALA A 241 11.46 -8.53 -4.28
CA ALA A 241 10.25 -7.85 -4.76
C ALA A 241 10.28 -7.63 -6.28
N THR A 242 11.40 -7.12 -6.79
CA THR A 242 11.56 -6.84 -8.22
C THR A 242 11.60 -8.11 -9.05
N GLU A 243 12.34 -9.14 -8.59
CA GLU A 243 12.47 -10.40 -9.32
C GLU A 243 11.16 -11.19 -9.34
N ILE A 244 10.45 -11.28 -8.22
CA ILE A 244 9.12 -11.91 -8.10
C ILE A 244 8.16 -11.24 -9.09
N LEU A 245 8.08 -9.92 -9.07
CA LEU A 245 7.19 -9.17 -9.95
C LEU A 245 7.53 -9.40 -11.43
N LYS A 246 8.80 -9.38 -11.79
CA LYS A 246 9.27 -9.66 -13.15
C LYS A 246 8.87 -11.06 -13.64
N VAL A 247 8.95 -12.07 -12.77
CA VAL A 247 8.64 -13.46 -13.12
C VAL A 247 7.13 -13.67 -13.23
N TYR A 248 6.34 -13.21 -12.27
CA TYR A 248 4.93 -13.61 -12.16
C TYR A 248 3.94 -12.63 -12.80
N ARG A 249 4.27 -11.35 -12.94
CA ARG A 249 3.41 -10.36 -13.56
C ARG A 249 2.95 -10.72 -14.99
N PRO A 250 3.75 -11.36 -15.86
CA PRO A 250 3.29 -11.82 -17.16
C PRO A 250 2.35 -13.02 -17.13
N GLN A 251 2.27 -13.73 -15.99
CA GLN A 251 1.62 -15.04 -15.86
C GLN A 251 0.26 -14.96 -15.16
N ILE A 252 0.17 -14.21 -14.07
CA ILE A 252 -1.00 -14.16 -13.18
C ILE A 252 -1.42 -12.72 -12.88
N ALA A 253 -2.64 -12.55 -12.35
CA ALA A 253 -3.08 -11.27 -11.81
C ALA A 253 -2.37 -11.01 -10.47
N THR A 254 -1.34 -10.16 -10.51
CA THR A 254 -0.49 -9.89 -9.35
C THR A 254 -0.05 -8.44 -9.28
N PHE A 255 0.25 -7.98 -8.07
CA PHE A 255 0.62 -6.61 -7.75
C PHE A 255 1.60 -6.59 -6.58
N ASN A 256 2.60 -5.73 -6.65
CA ASN A 256 3.48 -5.44 -5.52
C ASN A 256 3.28 -3.98 -5.09
N ASP A 257 2.85 -3.77 -3.85
CA ASP A 257 2.50 -2.43 -3.37
C ASP A 257 3.72 -1.53 -3.18
N ASP A 258 4.84 -2.06 -2.73
CA ASP A 258 6.06 -1.28 -2.48
C ASP A 258 6.67 -0.73 -3.77
N VAL A 259 6.60 -1.52 -4.85
CA VAL A 259 7.13 -1.17 -6.17
C VAL A 259 6.09 -0.41 -6.99
N GLN A 260 4.90 -1.00 -7.20
CA GLN A 260 3.89 -0.47 -8.10
C GLN A 260 2.96 0.53 -7.41
N GLY A 261 2.49 0.24 -6.17
CA GLY A 261 1.60 1.13 -5.43
C GLY A 261 2.26 2.48 -5.15
N THR A 262 3.50 2.47 -4.65
CA THR A 262 4.29 3.68 -4.42
C THR A 262 4.54 4.45 -5.72
N GLY A 263 4.77 3.74 -6.83
CA GLY A 263 4.89 4.35 -8.15
C GLY A 263 3.59 5.04 -8.59
N ILE A 264 2.46 4.36 -8.49
CA ILE A 264 1.15 4.88 -8.92
C ILE A 264 0.76 6.13 -8.13
N ILE A 265 0.86 6.09 -6.80
CA ILE A 265 0.48 7.24 -5.96
C ILE A 265 1.38 8.44 -6.21
N SER A 266 2.68 8.22 -6.43
CA SER A 266 3.64 9.27 -6.74
C SER A 266 3.36 9.89 -8.12
N LEU A 267 3.10 9.06 -9.15
CA LEU A 267 2.71 9.54 -10.47
C LEU A 267 1.41 10.34 -10.42
N ALA A 268 0.38 9.86 -9.71
CA ALA A 268 -0.88 10.58 -9.53
C ALA A 268 -0.67 11.96 -8.90
N GLY A 269 0.19 12.04 -7.87
CA GLY A 269 0.56 13.31 -7.23
C GLY A 269 1.31 14.26 -8.17
N ILE A 270 2.25 13.74 -8.96
CA ILE A 270 2.98 14.52 -9.98
C ILE A 270 2.02 15.04 -11.04
N LEU A 271 1.12 14.21 -11.56
CA LEU A 271 0.11 14.64 -12.53
C LEU A 271 -0.84 15.69 -11.94
N GLY A 272 -1.22 15.54 -10.66
CA GLY A 272 -1.99 16.55 -9.92
C GLY A 272 -1.26 17.88 -9.80
N ALA A 273 0.01 17.82 -9.45
CA ALA A 273 0.88 19.02 -9.37
C ALA A 273 1.03 19.71 -10.73
N LEU A 274 1.24 18.96 -11.81
CA LEU A 274 1.33 19.50 -13.17
C LEU A 274 0.01 20.14 -13.61
N LYS A 275 -1.13 19.56 -13.26
CA LYS A 275 -2.44 20.16 -13.52
C LYS A 275 -2.63 21.49 -12.79
N ILE A 276 -2.13 21.61 -11.54
CA ILE A 276 -2.16 22.86 -10.76
C ILE A 276 -1.24 23.92 -11.39
N SER A 277 -0.03 23.53 -11.84
CA SER A 277 0.93 24.48 -12.45
C SER A 277 0.61 24.83 -13.91
N GLY A 278 -0.15 23.97 -14.61
CA GLY A 278 -0.37 24.10 -16.05
C GLY A 278 0.80 23.63 -16.91
N ASP A 279 1.73 22.90 -16.32
CA ASP A 279 2.95 22.39 -16.98
C ASP A 279 2.73 21.00 -17.61
N THR A 280 3.65 20.61 -18.51
CA THR A 280 3.66 19.31 -19.18
C THR A 280 4.73 18.40 -18.57
N LEU A 281 4.43 17.13 -18.35
CA LEU A 281 5.36 16.16 -17.76
C LEU A 281 6.62 15.97 -18.61
N THR A 282 6.46 15.89 -19.94
CA THR A 282 7.55 15.66 -20.90
C THR A 282 8.59 16.79 -20.96
N ASP A 283 8.25 17.98 -20.44
CA ASP A 283 9.18 19.12 -20.38
C ASP A 283 9.99 19.15 -19.06
N LYS A 284 9.66 18.29 -18.10
CA LYS A 284 10.32 18.31 -16.79
C LYS A 284 11.52 17.39 -16.74
N LYS A 285 12.55 17.85 -16.01
CA LYS A 285 13.60 16.99 -15.50
C LYS A 285 13.22 16.49 -14.11
N TYR A 286 13.53 15.25 -13.84
CA TYR A 286 13.18 14.52 -12.62
C TYR A 286 14.46 14.17 -11.85
N VAL A 287 14.51 14.52 -10.58
CA VAL A 287 15.54 14.07 -9.64
C VAL A 287 14.91 13.19 -8.58
N CYS A 288 15.48 12.01 -8.37
CA CYS A 288 15.19 11.13 -7.24
C CYS A 288 16.35 11.16 -6.25
N PHE A 289 16.08 11.39 -4.98
CA PHE A 289 17.04 11.27 -3.89
C PHE A 289 16.69 10.06 -3.00
N GLY A 290 17.59 9.06 -3.03
CA GLY A 290 17.33 7.72 -2.51
C GLY A 290 16.93 6.76 -3.62
N ALA A 291 17.92 6.30 -4.42
CA ALA A 291 17.70 5.42 -5.57
C ALA A 291 17.55 3.93 -5.14
N GLY A 292 16.75 3.69 -4.09
CA GLY A 292 16.33 2.38 -3.66
C GLY A 292 15.15 1.83 -4.48
N THR A 293 14.51 0.74 -4.00
CA THR A 293 13.36 0.09 -4.68
C THR A 293 12.24 1.06 -4.99
N ALA A 294 11.78 1.82 -3.98
CA ALA A 294 10.71 2.81 -4.16
C ALA A 294 11.13 3.92 -5.14
N GLY A 295 12.33 4.50 -4.96
CA GLY A 295 12.81 5.61 -5.81
C GLY A 295 12.96 5.20 -7.28
N VAL A 296 13.52 4.03 -7.56
CA VAL A 296 13.64 3.49 -8.92
C VAL A 296 12.28 3.08 -9.47
N GLY A 297 11.40 2.49 -8.64
CA GLY A 297 10.03 2.14 -9.04
C GLY A 297 9.23 3.36 -9.51
N ILE A 298 9.28 4.46 -8.75
CA ILE A 298 8.65 5.74 -9.12
C ILE A 298 9.26 6.27 -10.43
N ALA A 299 10.60 6.29 -10.54
CA ALA A 299 11.30 6.77 -11.73
C ALA A 299 10.89 5.98 -12.98
N ASN A 300 10.81 4.65 -12.89
CA ASN A 300 10.36 3.80 -13.98
C ASN A 300 8.93 4.14 -14.44
N LEU A 301 8.00 4.32 -13.49
CA LEU A 301 6.60 4.60 -13.83
C LEU A 301 6.44 6.00 -14.44
N VAL A 302 7.11 7.01 -13.88
CA VAL A 302 7.10 8.38 -14.42
C VAL A 302 7.75 8.40 -15.81
N MET A 303 8.82 7.64 -16.04
CA MET A 303 9.45 7.50 -17.35
C MET A 303 8.50 6.84 -18.35
N SER A 304 7.84 5.75 -17.97
CA SER A 304 6.85 5.07 -18.84
C SER A 304 5.70 6.00 -19.21
N GLU A 305 5.26 6.85 -18.28
CA GLU A 305 4.25 7.87 -18.55
C GLU A 305 4.73 8.92 -19.56
N MET A 306 6.00 9.38 -19.45
CA MET A 306 6.58 10.29 -20.46
C MET A 306 6.62 9.66 -21.87
N VAL A 307 6.92 8.34 -21.94
CA VAL A 307 6.87 7.60 -23.20
C VAL A 307 5.44 7.48 -23.73
N ALA A 308 4.47 7.19 -22.87
CA ALA A 308 3.05 7.15 -23.23
C ALA A 308 2.53 8.51 -23.74
N GLN A 309 3.12 9.62 -23.27
CA GLN A 309 2.85 10.98 -23.73
C GLN A 309 3.64 11.39 -24.99
N GLY A 310 4.41 10.49 -25.59
CA GLY A 310 4.98 10.64 -26.92
C GLY A 310 6.49 10.84 -27.01
N LEU A 311 7.23 10.78 -25.88
CA LEU A 311 8.70 10.73 -25.97
C LEU A 311 9.18 9.34 -26.37
N SER A 312 10.32 9.27 -27.06
CA SER A 312 11.05 8.02 -27.15
C SER A 312 11.60 7.62 -25.78
N GLU A 313 11.88 6.32 -25.57
CA GLU A 313 12.45 5.82 -24.31
C GLU A 313 13.78 6.52 -23.98
N GLU A 314 14.62 6.79 -24.99
CA GLU A 314 15.90 7.49 -24.82
C GLU A 314 15.69 8.95 -24.39
N GLU A 315 14.77 9.67 -25.02
CA GLU A 315 14.42 11.06 -24.63
C GLU A 315 13.82 11.12 -23.23
N ALA A 316 12.90 10.21 -22.90
CA ALA A 316 12.33 10.13 -21.56
C ALA A 316 13.43 9.87 -20.52
N ARG A 317 14.26 8.85 -20.74
CA ARG A 317 15.38 8.48 -19.84
C ARG A 317 16.36 9.63 -19.64
N SER A 318 16.60 10.45 -20.66
CA SER A 318 17.48 11.61 -20.58
C SER A 318 17.00 12.69 -19.59
N ARG A 319 15.73 12.62 -19.13
CA ARG A 319 15.15 13.54 -18.15
C ARG A 319 15.40 13.13 -16.70
N PHE A 320 15.91 11.89 -16.44
CA PHE A 320 16.02 11.31 -15.10
C PHE A 320 17.45 11.37 -14.56
N TYR A 321 17.55 11.76 -13.29
CA TYR A 321 18.80 11.90 -12.54
C TYR A 321 18.58 11.30 -11.15
N LEU A 322 19.16 10.13 -10.91
CA LEU A 322 19.03 9.42 -9.64
C LEU A 322 20.25 9.69 -8.77
N VAL A 323 20.01 10.05 -7.53
CA VAL A 323 21.03 10.39 -6.53
C VAL A 323 20.90 9.43 -5.35
N ASP A 324 22.00 8.82 -4.97
CA ASP A 324 22.08 7.95 -3.80
C ASP A 324 23.29 8.38 -2.92
N LYS A 325 23.68 7.54 -1.96
CA LYS A 325 24.83 7.80 -1.05
C LYS A 325 26.12 8.16 -1.78
N GLN A 326 26.29 7.73 -3.03
CA GLN A 326 27.46 8.04 -3.88
C GLN A 326 27.37 9.41 -4.57
N GLY A 327 26.23 10.11 -4.47
CA GLY A 327 25.89 11.27 -5.29
C GLY A 327 25.09 10.88 -6.53
N LEU A 328 25.20 11.65 -7.63
CA LEU A 328 24.57 11.32 -8.91
C LEU A 328 25.13 9.99 -9.42
N LEU A 329 24.21 9.09 -9.83
CA LEU A 329 24.61 7.78 -10.35
C LEU A 329 25.21 7.91 -11.76
N PHE A 330 26.44 7.41 -11.94
CA PHE A 330 27.15 7.38 -13.21
C PHE A 330 27.39 5.94 -13.69
N ASP A 331 27.45 5.76 -15.00
CA ASP A 331 27.57 4.45 -15.68
C ASP A 331 28.94 3.74 -15.45
N ASP A 332 29.95 4.48 -14.97
CA ASP A 332 31.26 3.95 -14.59
C ASP A 332 31.33 3.45 -13.13
N MET A 333 30.26 3.61 -12.35
CA MET A 333 30.19 3.09 -10.97
C MET A 333 30.00 1.56 -10.96
N THR A 334 30.74 0.88 -10.07
CA THR A 334 30.76 -0.59 -10.01
C THR A 334 29.73 -1.17 -9.03
N ASP A 335 29.15 -0.34 -8.17
CA ASP A 335 28.23 -0.71 -7.09
C ASP A 335 26.75 -0.41 -7.43
N LEU A 336 26.44 -0.16 -8.70
CA LEU A 336 25.06 0.04 -9.14
C LEU A 336 24.27 -1.27 -9.18
N THR A 337 23.05 -1.23 -8.69
CA THR A 337 22.09 -2.33 -8.87
C THR A 337 21.64 -2.45 -10.34
N ILE A 338 21.05 -3.58 -10.70
CA ILE A 338 20.56 -3.81 -12.06
C ILE A 338 19.49 -2.77 -12.43
N GLU A 339 18.66 -2.39 -11.47
CA GLU A 339 17.56 -1.42 -11.62
C GLU A 339 18.06 0.03 -11.72
N GLN A 340 19.20 0.35 -11.09
CA GLN A 340 19.82 1.69 -11.16
C GLN A 340 20.53 1.94 -12.49
N LYS A 341 21.16 0.90 -13.06
CA LYS A 341 21.96 0.99 -14.29
C LYS A 341 21.27 1.70 -15.46
N PRO A 342 19.97 1.48 -15.74
CA PRO A 342 19.27 2.17 -16.82
C PRO A 342 19.21 3.69 -16.66
N PHE A 343 19.28 4.20 -15.43
CA PHE A 343 19.21 5.63 -15.12
C PHE A 343 20.58 6.27 -14.88
N ALA A 344 21.67 5.50 -14.89
CA ALA A 344 23.01 6.02 -14.70
C ALA A 344 23.42 6.96 -15.83
N ARG A 345 24.01 8.10 -15.50
CA ARG A 345 24.40 9.18 -16.43
C ARG A 345 25.86 9.00 -16.87
N LYS A 346 26.18 9.57 -18.01
CA LYS A 346 27.60 9.61 -18.44
C LYS A 346 28.28 10.82 -17.83
N ARG A 347 29.49 10.67 -17.30
CA ARG A 347 30.27 11.79 -16.75
C ARG A 347 30.51 12.90 -17.79
N SER A 348 30.63 12.52 -19.07
CA SER A 348 30.81 13.46 -20.17
C SER A 348 29.65 14.44 -20.39
N GLU A 349 28.51 14.19 -19.79
CA GLU A 349 27.36 15.11 -19.85
C GLU A 349 27.53 16.33 -18.94
N PHE A 350 28.47 16.30 -18.00
CA PHE A 350 28.67 17.33 -17.00
C PHE A 350 30.12 17.83 -16.97
N ALA A 351 30.31 19.13 -17.09
CA ALA A 351 31.64 19.73 -16.97
C ALA A 351 32.27 19.52 -15.58
N ASN A 352 31.41 19.37 -14.55
CA ASN A 352 31.78 19.24 -13.13
C ASN A 352 31.34 17.88 -12.53
N ALA A 353 31.34 16.80 -13.32
CA ALA A 353 30.84 15.49 -12.90
C ALA A 353 31.39 15.01 -11.54
N ASN A 354 32.66 15.33 -11.21
CA ASN A 354 33.28 14.91 -9.95
C ASN A 354 32.78 15.70 -8.72
N GLU A 355 32.04 16.80 -8.93
CA GLU A 355 31.46 17.61 -7.85
C GLU A 355 30.01 17.19 -7.53
N LEU A 356 29.38 16.34 -8.36
CA LEU A 356 28.00 15.92 -8.23
C LEU A 356 27.81 14.81 -7.17
N THR A 357 28.46 14.99 -6.01
CA THR A 357 28.52 14.03 -4.90
C THR A 357 27.43 14.25 -3.85
N ASN A 358 26.62 15.30 -3.99
CA ASN A 358 25.54 15.62 -3.08
C ASN A 358 24.35 16.25 -3.81
N LEU A 359 23.17 16.22 -3.17
CA LEU A 359 21.90 16.67 -3.76
C LEU A 359 21.96 18.13 -4.22
N HIS A 360 22.53 19.06 -3.43
CA HIS A 360 22.57 20.49 -3.79
C HIS A 360 23.35 20.72 -5.09
N ALA A 361 24.51 20.08 -5.25
CA ALA A 361 25.31 20.18 -6.47
C ALA A 361 24.54 19.65 -7.69
N VAL A 362 23.80 18.54 -7.51
CA VAL A 362 22.97 17.95 -8.57
C VAL A 362 21.81 18.87 -8.94
N ILE A 363 21.06 19.40 -7.97
CA ILE A 363 19.96 20.34 -8.23
C ILE A 363 20.44 21.56 -9.02
N LYS A 364 21.58 22.13 -8.63
CA LYS A 364 22.17 23.26 -9.33
C LYS A 364 22.58 22.95 -10.78
N ALA A 365 23.15 21.78 -11.01
CA ALA A 365 23.60 21.35 -12.35
C ALA A 365 22.42 20.94 -13.26
N VAL A 366 21.43 20.26 -12.72
CA VAL A 366 20.30 19.67 -13.46
C VAL A 366 19.15 20.65 -13.65
N GLN A 367 18.86 21.48 -12.64
CA GLN A 367 17.70 22.38 -12.58
C GLN A 367 16.38 21.62 -12.82
N PRO A 368 16.02 20.68 -11.95
CA PRO A 368 14.86 19.82 -12.13
C PRO A 368 13.55 20.56 -11.84
N GLY A 369 12.46 20.15 -12.50
CA GLY A 369 11.10 20.57 -12.17
C GLY A 369 10.44 19.67 -11.12
N ILE A 370 10.96 18.44 -10.93
CA ILE A 370 10.43 17.44 -10.02
C ILE A 370 11.57 16.90 -9.17
N LEU A 371 11.38 16.92 -7.84
CA LEU A 371 12.28 16.33 -6.84
C LEU A 371 11.47 15.36 -5.95
N VAL A 372 11.86 14.09 -5.96
CA VAL A 372 11.25 13.04 -5.12
C VAL A 372 12.28 12.50 -4.15
N GLY A 373 11.94 12.40 -2.88
CA GLY A 373 12.76 11.84 -1.81
C GLY A 373 12.20 10.52 -1.30
N THR A 374 13.05 9.50 -1.31
CA THR A 374 12.80 8.15 -0.78
C THR A 374 14.04 7.62 -0.06
N SER A 375 14.78 8.54 0.56
CA SER A 375 16.14 8.31 1.06
C SER A 375 16.19 7.82 2.51
N THR A 376 15.11 7.96 3.28
CA THR A 376 15.08 7.80 4.73
C THR A 376 16.14 8.66 5.48
N ALA A 377 16.66 9.70 4.82
CA ALA A 377 17.66 10.62 5.35
C ALA A 377 17.01 11.95 5.74
N PRO A 378 16.72 12.17 7.05
CA PRO A 378 15.91 13.31 7.48
C PRO A 378 16.59 14.65 7.20
N GLY A 379 15.79 15.66 6.80
CA GLY A 379 16.24 17.03 6.62
C GLY A 379 17.19 17.26 5.44
N THR A 380 17.33 16.31 4.53
CA THR A 380 18.24 16.43 3.37
C THR A 380 17.73 17.39 2.28
N PHE A 381 16.45 17.65 2.23
CA PHE A 381 15.91 18.73 1.42
C PHE A 381 16.05 20.04 2.20
N THR A 382 17.29 20.50 2.31
CA THR A 382 17.62 21.74 3.06
C THR A 382 17.03 22.97 2.39
N LYS A 383 17.03 24.09 3.12
CA LYS A 383 16.59 25.38 2.58
C LYS A 383 17.35 25.76 1.33
N GLU A 384 18.66 25.54 1.30
CA GLU A 384 19.54 25.84 0.17
C GLU A 384 19.17 24.99 -1.05
N VAL A 385 18.93 23.70 -0.89
CA VAL A 385 18.48 22.78 -1.96
C VAL A 385 17.16 23.25 -2.56
N VAL A 386 16.18 23.54 -1.71
CA VAL A 386 14.84 23.93 -2.11
C VAL A 386 14.82 25.31 -2.79
N GLN A 387 15.56 26.27 -2.25
CA GLN A 387 15.66 27.62 -2.84
C GLN A 387 16.45 27.61 -4.14
N GLU A 388 17.50 26.79 -4.27
CA GLU A 388 18.19 26.62 -5.56
C GLU A 388 17.22 26.11 -6.63
N MET A 389 16.42 25.06 -6.33
CA MET A 389 15.42 24.56 -7.26
C MET A 389 14.37 25.62 -7.60
N ALA A 390 13.84 26.34 -6.60
CA ALA A 390 12.83 27.38 -6.79
C ALA A 390 13.34 28.62 -7.53
N SER A 391 14.67 28.82 -7.64
CA SER A 391 15.25 29.90 -8.42
C SER A 391 15.17 29.66 -9.92
N HIS A 392 15.02 28.41 -10.35
CA HIS A 392 14.97 28.01 -11.77
C HIS A 392 13.57 27.56 -12.21
N VAL A 393 12.67 27.21 -11.28
CA VAL A 393 11.34 26.68 -11.55
C VAL A 393 10.29 27.47 -10.77
N GLU A 394 9.29 27.99 -11.45
CA GLU A 394 8.25 28.82 -10.83
C GLU A 394 7.42 28.06 -9.80
N ARG A 395 6.98 26.84 -10.14
CA ARG A 395 6.20 25.95 -9.28
C ARG A 395 6.94 24.61 -9.14
N PRO A 396 7.95 24.52 -8.24
CA PRO A 396 8.70 23.29 -8.05
C PRO A 396 7.82 22.19 -7.42
N ILE A 397 7.89 20.98 -7.98
CA ILE A 397 7.23 19.78 -7.46
C ILE A 397 8.22 19.07 -6.53
N ILE A 398 7.91 19.03 -5.23
CA ILE A 398 8.83 18.49 -4.20
C ILE A 398 8.08 17.51 -3.31
N PHE A 399 8.43 16.25 -3.42
CA PHE A 399 7.77 15.14 -2.71
C PHE A 399 8.73 14.45 -1.74
N PRO A 400 8.80 14.87 -0.45
CA PRO A 400 9.50 14.12 0.60
C PRO A 400 8.63 12.94 1.03
N LEU A 401 8.90 11.75 0.49
CA LEU A 401 8.03 10.58 0.66
C LEU A 401 8.47 9.64 1.79
N SER A 402 9.67 9.82 2.37
CA SER A 402 10.13 8.97 3.45
C SER A 402 9.25 9.09 4.69
N ASN A 403 8.90 7.95 5.27
CA ASN A 403 8.14 7.83 6.51
C ASN A 403 8.87 6.93 7.54
N PRO A 404 8.59 7.00 8.82
CA PRO A 404 7.72 7.99 9.49
C PRO A 404 8.31 9.41 9.50
N THR A 405 7.59 10.37 10.09
CA THR A 405 7.95 11.81 10.10
C THR A 405 9.41 12.10 10.45
N LYS A 406 9.99 11.31 11.37
CA LYS A 406 11.40 11.45 11.79
C LYS A 406 12.42 11.13 10.69
N LEU A 407 11.99 10.49 9.59
CA LEU A 407 12.82 10.10 8.45
C LEU A 407 12.53 10.96 7.20
N ALA A 408 11.54 11.86 7.24
CA ALA A 408 11.17 12.70 6.12
C ALA A 408 12.30 13.66 5.70
N GLU A 409 12.53 13.82 4.41
CA GLU A 409 13.57 14.68 3.84
C GLU A 409 13.34 16.16 4.14
N ALA A 410 12.08 16.59 4.27
CA ALA A 410 11.68 17.92 4.74
C ALA A 410 10.24 17.91 5.26
N SER A 411 9.89 18.92 6.07
CA SER A 411 8.50 19.15 6.44
C SER A 411 7.75 19.95 5.35
N ALA A 412 6.45 19.70 5.17
CA ALA A 412 5.62 20.49 4.25
C ALA A 412 5.60 21.99 4.62
N GLN A 413 5.63 22.32 5.92
CA GLN A 413 5.69 23.69 6.43
C GLN A 413 6.96 24.42 5.96
N ASP A 414 8.11 23.76 6.03
CA ASP A 414 9.39 24.31 5.59
C ASP A 414 9.40 24.53 4.08
N LEU A 415 8.96 23.54 3.30
CA LEU A 415 8.88 23.63 1.84
C LEU A 415 8.02 24.80 1.39
N LEU A 416 6.83 24.99 1.97
CA LEU A 416 5.97 26.13 1.68
C LEU A 416 6.63 27.46 2.08
N THR A 417 7.25 27.51 3.26
CA THR A 417 7.90 28.71 3.78
C THR A 417 9.08 29.13 2.90
N TRP A 418 9.95 28.18 2.53
CA TRP A 418 11.18 28.47 1.75
C TRP A 418 10.90 28.81 0.28
N THR A 419 9.75 28.40 -0.25
CA THR A 419 9.31 28.68 -1.63
C THR A 419 8.24 29.75 -1.72
N ASP A 420 7.91 30.39 -0.61
CA ASP A 420 6.86 31.42 -0.58
C ASP A 420 5.48 30.92 -1.06
N GLY A 421 5.13 29.67 -0.71
CA GLY A 421 3.88 29.00 -1.10
C GLY A 421 3.85 28.47 -2.54
N LYS A 422 4.99 28.48 -3.24
CA LYS A 422 5.05 28.04 -4.66
C LYS A 422 5.21 26.54 -4.84
N ALA A 423 5.83 25.84 -3.88
CA ALA A 423 6.03 24.40 -3.96
C ALA A 423 4.70 23.65 -4.08
N LEU A 424 4.69 22.63 -4.94
CA LEU A 424 3.63 21.64 -5.06
C LEU A 424 4.08 20.38 -4.35
N ILE A 425 3.35 19.98 -3.30
CA ILE A 425 3.86 19.06 -2.29
C ILE A 425 2.93 17.84 -2.18
N ALA A 426 3.53 16.65 -2.12
CA ALA A 426 2.94 15.47 -1.50
C ALA A 426 3.96 14.90 -0.51
N THR A 427 3.47 14.28 0.57
CA THR A 427 4.29 13.75 1.65
C THR A 427 3.93 12.31 1.97
N GLY A 428 4.88 11.51 2.44
CA GLY A 428 4.62 10.14 2.89
C GLY A 428 3.78 10.09 4.18
N VAL A 429 3.81 11.17 4.97
CA VAL A 429 3.11 11.29 6.26
C VAL A 429 1.95 12.28 6.18
N PRO A 430 0.87 12.11 6.99
CA PRO A 430 -0.25 13.05 6.96
C PRO A 430 0.11 14.41 7.56
N TYR A 431 -0.48 15.47 7.02
CA TYR A 431 -0.40 16.84 7.52
C TYR A 431 -1.79 17.44 7.67
N SER A 432 -1.98 18.22 8.73
CA SER A 432 -3.10 19.17 8.79
C SER A 432 -2.89 20.30 7.76
N PRO A 433 -3.96 20.95 7.26
CA PRO A 433 -3.84 22.10 6.38
C PRO A 433 -2.92 23.17 6.97
N ILE A 434 -2.10 23.80 6.13
CA ILE A 434 -1.09 24.79 6.52
C ILE A 434 -1.54 26.17 6.08
N GLU A 435 -1.60 27.11 7.03
CA GLU A 435 -1.91 28.52 6.73
C GLU A 435 -0.62 29.29 6.41
N LEU A 436 -0.55 29.86 5.22
CA LEU A 436 0.54 30.74 4.80
C LEU A 436 0.02 31.94 4.00
N LYS A 437 0.27 33.16 4.48
CA LYS A 437 -0.09 34.43 3.80
C LYS A 437 -1.58 34.52 3.42
N GLY A 438 -2.47 33.98 4.25
CA GLY A 438 -3.91 34.01 4.02
C GLY A 438 -4.43 32.98 3.01
N VAL A 439 -3.59 32.02 2.63
CA VAL A 439 -3.97 30.83 1.84
C VAL A 439 -3.85 29.60 2.71
N THR A 440 -4.89 28.77 2.71
CA THR A 440 -4.90 27.43 3.32
C THR A 440 -4.38 26.42 2.31
N TYR A 441 -3.27 25.79 2.60
CA TYR A 441 -2.66 24.75 1.76
C TYR A 441 -3.05 23.38 2.28
N ASP A 442 -3.78 22.64 1.48
CA ASP A 442 -4.04 21.23 1.74
C ASP A 442 -2.84 20.40 1.23
N ILE A 443 -2.31 19.51 2.06
CA ILE A 443 -1.15 18.68 1.72
C ILE A 443 -1.60 17.29 1.33
N GLY A 444 -1.26 16.87 0.11
CA GLY A 444 -1.53 15.50 -0.36
C GLY A 444 -0.67 14.48 0.37
N GLN A 445 -1.28 13.42 0.89
CA GLN A 445 -0.54 12.28 1.42
C GLN A 445 -0.37 11.21 0.34
N ALA A 446 0.87 10.86 0.04
CA ALA A 446 1.21 9.74 -0.84
C ALA A 446 1.12 8.42 -0.05
N ASN A 447 -0.12 7.99 0.22
CA ASN A 447 -0.41 6.75 0.92
C ASN A 447 -0.98 5.73 -0.09
N ASN A 448 -0.35 4.57 -0.19
CA ASN A 448 -0.75 3.50 -1.12
C ASN A 448 -2.19 3.03 -0.88
N ALA A 449 -2.73 3.21 0.34
CA ALA A 449 -4.13 2.94 0.65
C ALA A 449 -5.13 3.72 -0.23
N LEU A 450 -4.71 4.82 -0.86
CA LEU A 450 -5.54 5.56 -1.82
C LEU A 450 -5.68 4.82 -3.16
N ILE A 451 -4.82 3.85 -3.46
CA ILE A 451 -4.76 3.25 -4.80
C ILE A 451 -4.99 1.74 -4.83
N TYR A 452 -4.28 0.95 -3.99
CA TYR A 452 -4.33 -0.50 -4.11
C TYR A 452 -5.74 -1.11 -3.93
N PRO A 453 -6.64 -0.55 -3.08
CA PRO A 453 -7.99 -1.12 -2.95
C PRO A 453 -8.80 -1.02 -4.24
N GLY A 454 -8.69 0.11 -4.95
CA GLY A 454 -9.34 0.30 -6.24
C GLY A 454 -8.78 -0.59 -7.34
N VAL A 455 -7.45 -0.77 -7.38
CA VAL A 455 -6.80 -1.69 -8.33
C VAL A 455 -7.29 -3.12 -8.08
N GLY A 456 -7.28 -3.59 -6.84
CA GLY A 456 -7.74 -4.94 -6.52
C GLY A 456 -9.24 -5.14 -6.78
N LEU A 457 -10.07 -4.16 -6.44
CA LEU A 457 -11.50 -4.20 -6.75
C LEU A 457 -11.73 -4.37 -8.26
N SER A 458 -10.97 -3.66 -9.10
CA SER A 458 -11.03 -3.80 -10.55
C SER A 458 -10.75 -5.24 -10.99
N VAL A 459 -9.57 -5.78 -10.58
CA VAL A 459 -9.15 -7.13 -10.97
C VAL A 459 -10.21 -8.17 -10.57
N LEU A 460 -10.75 -8.06 -9.36
CA LEU A 460 -11.78 -8.96 -8.84
C LEU A 460 -13.11 -8.82 -9.58
N ALA A 461 -13.52 -7.60 -9.92
CA ALA A 461 -14.81 -7.33 -10.56
C ALA A 461 -14.88 -7.88 -12.00
N VAL A 462 -13.82 -7.66 -12.78
CA VAL A 462 -13.82 -8.07 -14.19
C VAL A 462 -13.05 -9.36 -14.45
N ASN A 463 -12.52 -10.01 -13.40
CA ASN A 463 -11.66 -11.19 -13.48
C ASN A 463 -10.49 -10.97 -14.46
N ALA A 464 -9.76 -9.87 -14.29
CA ALA A 464 -8.61 -9.57 -15.12
C ALA A 464 -7.52 -10.63 -14.92
N THR A 465 -6.96 -11.12 -16.02
CA THR A 465 -5.95 -12.19 -16.01
C THR A 465 -4.57 -11.70 -15.61
N ARG A 466 -4.29 -10.40 -15.76
CA ARG A 466 -3.02 -9.75 -15.42
C ARG A 466 -3.24 -8.28 -15.10
N LEU A 467 -2.22 -7.64 -14.52
CA LEU A 467 -2.15 -6.20 -14.32
C LEU A 467 -1.05 -5.61 -15.24
N SER A 468 -1.47 -4.86 -16.28
CA SER A 468 -0.56 -4.25 -17.26
C SER A 468 -0.06 -2.88 -16.82
N ASP A 469 0.97 -2.36 -17.51
CA ASP A 469 1.46 -0.98 -17.30
C ASP A 469 0.39 0.06 -17.66
N ALA A 470 -0.42 -0.21 -18.68
CA ALA A 470 -1.52 0.68 -19.05
C ALA A 470 -2.61 0.74 -17.96
N MET A 471 -2.93 -0.39 -17.32
CA MET A 471 -3.85 -0.44 -16.18
C MET A 471 -3.29 0.34 -14.97
N ILE A 472 -1.98 0.23 -14.72
CA ILE A 472 -1.29 0.98 -13.67
C ILE A 472 -1.34 2.49 -13.94
N SER A 473 -1.04 2.92 -15.17
CA SER A 473 -1.17 4.32 -15.58
C SER A 473 -2.61 4.82 -15.47
N ALA A 474 -3.59 4.03 -15.91
CA ALA A 474 -5.02 4.35 -15.79
C ALA A 474 -5.43 4.60 -14.32
N ALA A 475 -4.88 3.84 -13.37
CA ALA A 475 -5.12 4.04 -11.94
C ALA A 475 -4.61 5.41 -11.46
N ALA A 476 -3.40 5.81 -11.86
CA ALA A 476 -2.81 7.10 -11.51
C ALA A 476 -3.62 8.27 -12.09
N HIS A 477 -4.00 8.19 -13.35
CA HIS A 477 -4.84 9.21 -14.01
C HIS A 477 -6.22 9.33 -13.39
N ALA A 478 -6.85 8.20 -13.04
CA ALA A 478 -8.16 8.19 -12.38
C ALA A 478 -8.10 8.90 -11.02
N LEU A 479 -7.07 8.63 -10.22
CA LEU A 479 -6.88 9.27 -8.92
C LEU A 479 -6.62 10.77 -9.08
N GLN A 480 -5.74 11.17 -10.00
CA GLN A 480 -5.47 12.57 -10.32
C GLN A 480 -6.73 13.31 -10.80
N GLY A 481 -7.60 12.63 -11.56
CA GLY A 481 -8.84 13.21 -12.08
C GLY A 481 -9.81 13.72 -10.99
N ILE A 482 -9.73 13.16 -9.78
CA ILE A 482 -10.59 13.50 -8.64
C ILE A 482 -10.15 14.80 -7.93
N VAL A 483 -8.90 15.21 -8.09
CA VAL A 483 -8.35 16.38 -7.40
C VAL A 483 -8.96 17.67 -7.96
N ASP A 484 -9.55 18.49 -7.08
CA ASP A 484 -9.96 19.85 -7.42
C ASP A 484 -8.74 20.78 -7.42
N THR A 485 -8.24 21.08 -8.61
CA THR A 485 -7.04 21.91 -8.82
C THR A 485 -7.34 23.40 -8.98
N THR A 486 -8.60 23.83 -8.90
CA THR A 486 -9.02 25.22 -9.12
C THR A 486 -8.87 26.09 -7.87
N LYS A 487 -8.80 25.48 -6.71
CA LYS A 487 -8.70 26.12 -5.40
C LYS A 487 -7.25 26.57 -5.13
N PRO A 488 -7.01 27.82 -4.69
CA PRO A 488 -5.70 28.21 -4.17
C PRO A 488 -5.28 27.29 -3.00
N GLY A 489 -4.05 26.81 -3.00
CA GLY A 489 -3.58 25.88 -1.98
C GLY A 489 -4.10 24.44 -2.13
N ALA A 490 -4.64 24.08 -3.30
CA ALA A 490 -5.12 22.73 -3.57
C ALA A 490 -4.02 21.67 -3.36
N ALA A 491 -4.41 20.54 -2.78
CA ALA A 491 -3.54 19.38 -2.66
C ALA A 491 -3.24 18.74 -4.03
N THR A 492 -2.10 18.10 -4.17
CA THR A 492 -1.73 17.34 -5.38
C THR A 492 -2.38 15.97 -5.47
N LEU A 493 -2.88 15.46 -4.34
CA LEU A 493 -3.58 14.18 -4.19
C LEU A 493 -4.91 14.40 -3.44
N PRO A 494 -5.91 13.55 -3.67
CA PRO A 494 -7.18 13.68 -2.98
C PRO A 494 -7.07 13.30 -1.49
N PRO A 495 -7.97 13.84 -0.65
CA PRO A 495 -7.96 13.58 0.80
C PRO A 495 -8.52 12.18 1.12
N VAL A 496 -7.97 11.54 2.15
CA VAL A 496 -8.32 10.17 2.59
C VAL A 496 -9.82 10.00 2.93
N GLU A 497 -10.50 11.07 3.32
CA GLU A 497 -11.94 11.08 3.66
C GLU A 497 -12.85 10.55 2.55
N LYS A 498 -12.38 10.60 1.30
CA LYS A 498 -13.15 10.12 0.14
C LYS A 498 -12.68 8.76 -0.39
N LEU A 499 -11.97 7.99 0.42
CA LEU A 499 -11.31 6.74 0.02
C LEU A 499 -12.23 5.75 -0.72
N THR A 500 -13.45 5.56 -0.23
CA THR A 500 -14.44 4.66 -0.88
C THR A 500 -14.82 5.15 -2.28
N GLN A 501 -14.98 6.47 -2.46
CA GLN A 501 -15.27 7.06 -3.77
C GLN A 501 -14.08 6.86 -4.73
N PHE A 502 -12.84 7.02 -4.23
CA PHE A 502 -11.64 6.84 -5.05
C PHE A 502 -11.49 5.41 -5.51
N SER A 503 -11.69 4.45 -4.59
CA SER A 503 -11.58 3.03 -4.91
C SER A 503 -12.48 2.64 -6.08
N ARG A 504 -13.73 3.13 -6.12
CA ARG A 504 -14.64 2.89 -7.24
C ARG A 504 -14.18 3.57 -8.54
N THR A 505 -13.72 4.83 -8.47
CA THR A 505 -13.26 5.58 -9.66
C THR A 505 -12.02 4.92 -10.27
N VAL A 506 -11.06 4.54 -9.43
CA VAL A 506 -9.85 3.81 -9.84
C VAL A 506 -10.23 2.45 -10.42
N ALA A 507 -11.11 1.69 -9.75
CA ALA A 507 -11.55 0.38 -10.21
C ALA A 507 -12.17 0.44 -11.60
N LYS A 508 -13.00 1.43 -11.87
CA LYS A 508 -13.62 1.62 -13.18
C LYS A 508 -12.59 1.87 -14.28
N ALA A 509 -11.68 2.80 -14.08
CA ALA A 509 -10.65 3.15 -15.07
C ALA A 509 -9.70 1.98 -15.37
N VAL A 510 -9.30 1.25 -14.33
CA VAL A 510 -8.45 0.06 -14.48
C VAL A 510 -9.19 -1.07 -15.22
N ALA A 511 -10.49 -1.27 -14.92
CA ALA A 511 -11.32 -2.27 -15.58
C ALA A 511 -11.54 -1.94 -17.07
N GLU A 512 -11.82 -0.67 -17.40
CA GLU A 512 -11.92 -0.20 -18.79
C GLU A 512 -10.64 -0.50 -19.58
N CYS A 513 -9.49 -0.25 -18.97
CA CYS A 513 -8.19 -0.55 -19.57
C CYS A 513 -7.98 -2.07 -19.74
N ALA A 514 -8.31 -2.88 -18.74
CA ALA A 514 -8.19 -4.34 -18.81
C ALA A 514 -9.03 -4.93 -19.95
N ILE A 515 -10.27 -4.49 -20.12
CA ILE A 515 -11.14 -4.93 -21.21
C ILE A 515 -10.58 -4.49 -22.58
N LYS A 516 -10.14 -3.23 -22.69
CA LYS A 516 -9.56 -2.69 -23.93
C LYS A 516 -8.32 -3.46 -24.37
N GLU A 517 -7.49 -3.95 -23.45
CA GLU A 517 -6.31 -4.76 -23.72
C GLU A 517 -6.62 -6.26 -23.90
N GLY A 518 -7.89 -6.68 -23.77
CA GLY A 518 -8.27 -8.09 -23.84
C GLY A 518 -7.82 -8.94 -22.65
N LEU A 519 -7.48 -8.29 -21.52
CA LEU A 519 -7.09 -8.94 -20.28
C LEU A 519 -8.29 -9.31 -19.40
N ALA A 520 -9.47 -8.82 -19.73
CA ALA A 520 -10.73 -9.14 -19.11
C ALA A 520 -11.83 -9.28 -20.19
N PRO A 521 -12.87 -10.10 -19.94
CA PRO A 521 -13.99 -10.21 -20.87
C PRO A 521 -14.78 -8.90 -20.97
N GLU A 522 -15.36 -8.62 -22.15
CA GLU A 522 -16.24 -7.48 -22.35
C GLU A 522 -17.52 -7.63 -21.53
N GLN A 523 -17.83 -6.63 -20.71
CA GLN A 523 -18.96 -6.63 -19.79
C GLN A 523 -19.31 -5.21 -19.34
N ASP A 524 -20.47 -5.05 -18.69
CA ASP A 524 -20.85 -3.81 -17.99
C ASP A 524 -20.03 -3.68 -16.70
N ILE A 525 -19.11 -2.72 -16.67
CA ILE A 525 -18.15 -2.53 -15.59
C ILE A 525 -18.85 -2.08 -14.30
N ASP A 526 -19.82 -1.15 -14.40
CA ASP A 526 -20.54 -0.68 -13.22
C ASP A 526 -21.35 -1.81 -12.60
N ALA A 527 -22.04 -2.61 -13.42
CA ALA A 527 -22.74 -3.81 -12.95
C ALA A 527 -21.78 -4.87 -12.36
N ALA A 528 -20.61 -5.08 -12.98
CA ALA A 528 -19.60 -6.01 -12.47
C ALA A 528 -19.09 -5.59 -11.09
N ILE A 529 -18.74 -4.32 -10.93
CA ILE A 529 -18.31 -3.77 -9.62
C ILE A 529 -19.44 -3.92 -8.60
N ASP A 530 -20.65 -3.46 -8.92
CA ASP A 530 -21.79 -3.50 -7.98
C ASP A 530 -22.14 -4.93 -7.54
N SER A 531 -21.93 -5.92 -8.41
CA SER A 531 -22.22 -7.33 -8.12
C SER A 531 -21.33 -7.95 -7.06
N ILE A 532 -20.13 -7.38 -6.85
CA ILE A 532 -19.14 -7.92 -5.90
C ILE A 532 -18.96 -7.06 -4.64
N LEU A 533 -19.54 -5.85 -4.61
CA LEU A 533 -19.41 -4.98 -3.45
C LEU A 533 -20.08 -5.59 -2.22
N TRP A 534 -19.27 -5.84 -1.21
CA TRP A 534 -19.73 -6.26 0.10
C TRP A 534 -20.06 -5.03 0.97
N LYS A 535 -21.11 -5.18 1.78
CA LYS A 535 -21.50 -4.19 2.79
C LYS A 535 -21.53 -4.85 4.16
N PRO A 536 -21.17 -4.12 5.23
CA PRO A 536 -21.24 -4.63 6.59
C PRO A 536 -22.70 -4.70 7.07
N GLU A 537 -23.38 -5.74 6.63
CA GLU A 537 -24.77 -6.05 6.97
C GLU A 537 -24.89 -7.50 7.42
N TYR A 538 -25.67 -7.77 8.46
CA TYR A 538 -25.91 -9.15 8.86
C TYR A 538 -26.81 -9.85 7.85
N LYS A 539 -26.30 -10.95 7.29
CA LYS A 539 -27.11 -11.81 6.43
C LYS A 539 -28.15 -12.54 7.28
N ASN A 540 -29.39 -12.62 6.80
CA ASN A 540 -30.40 -13.48 7.43
C ASN A 540 -30.01 -14.93 7.20
N ASN A 541 -29.64 -15.64 8.25
CA ASN A 541 -29.44 -17.08 8.23
C ASN A 541 -30.83 -17.73 8.18
N GLN A 542 -31.32 -18.05 6.98
CA GLN A 542 -32.53 -18.88 6.78
C GLN A 542 -32.20 -20.35 6.94
#